data_3d654b203fd7f17bcbd1a00f93d19cc5
#
_entry.id   3d654b203fd7f17bcbd1a00f93d19cc5
#
_cell.length_a   1.000
_cell.length_b   1.000
_cell.length_c   1.000
_cell.angle_alpha   90.00
_cell.angle_beta   90.00
_cell.angle_gamma   90.00
#
_symmetry.space_group_name_H-M   'P 1'
#
loop_
_entity.id
_entity.type
_entity.pdbx_description
1 polymer ?
#
loop_
_entity_poly.entity_id
_entity_poly.type
_entity_poly.pdbx_seq_one_letter_code
_entity_poly.pdbx_strand_id
1 'polypeptide(L)'
;SGGEMVESELGMIPKGWNIGVLDELIEISSGKRPSIKAQVINEELSIPLVGASSIMGYTNEFNYNEPVLVIGRVGTHGIVQRFNTKIWASDNTLVIKSKYYEYVNQILNIIDYKALNRGSTQPLITQSDIKNYKIIIPDRDYLLKYEELVGSLFLKYEKNYMENENLKTIRDTLLPKLMSGEIRVPVEE
;
A
#
# COMPACT_ATOMS: atom_id res chain seq x y z
N SER A 1 -8.90 -22.20 19.29
CA SER A 1 -10.24 -22.58 19.79
C SER A 1 -11.26 -22.01 18.78
N GLY A 2 -11.84 -22.92 17.96
CA GLY A 2 -12.87 -22.56 16.99
C GLY A 2 -14.14 -22.10 17.71
N GLY A 3 -14.47 -20.81 17.59
CA GLY A 3 -15.77 -20.29 18.00
C GLY A 3 -16.91 -20.91 17.17
N GLU A 4 -18.13 -20.75 17.64
CA GLU A 4 -19.32 -21.13 16.90
C GLU A 4 -19.35 -20.38 15.54
N MET A 5 -19.57 -21.13 14.45
CA MET A 5 -19.65 -20.58 13.09
C MET A 5 -21.12 -20.46 12.68
N VAL A 6 -21.46 -19.40 11.98
CA VAL A 6 -22.80 -19.11 11.47
C VAL A 6 -22.75 -18.93 9.97
N GLU A 7 -23.81 -19.33 9.28
CA GLU A 7 -23.93 -19.16 7.83
C GLU A 7 -24.19 -17.70 7.47
N SER A 8 -23.53 -17.22 6.42
CA SER A 8 -23.71 -15.89 5.87
C SER A 8 -23.69 -15.89 4.34
N GLU A 9 -24.02 -14.78 3.69
CA GLU A 9 -23.93 -14.64 2.23
C GLU A 9 -22.51 -14.72 1.67
N LEU A 10 -21.48 -14.57 2.51
CA LEU A 10 -20.06 -14.73 2.16
C LEU A 10 -19.47 -16.06 2.67
N GLY A 11 -20.33 -17.00 3.08
CA GLY A 11 -19.94 -18.30 3.65
C GLY A 11 -20.01 -18.34 5.17
N MET A 12 -19.35 -19.33 5.76
CA MET A 12 -19.34 -19.52 7.22
C MET A 12 -18.45 -18.48 7.89
N ILE A 13 -19.00 -17.71 8.82
CA ILE A 13 -18.27 -16.68 9.59
C ILE A 13 -18.38 -16.97 11.09
N PRO A 14 -17.42 -16.52 11.94
CA PRO A 14 -17.53 -16.62 13.38
C PRO A 14 -18.78 -15.90 13.90
N LYS A 15 -19.45 -16.49 14.89
CA LYS A 15 -20.58 -15.86 15.58
C LYS A 15 -20.16 -14.53 16.19
N GLY A 16 -20.94 -13.49 15.96
CA GLY A 16 -20.65 -12.12 16.39
C GLY A 16 -19.95 -11.26 15.33
N TRP A 17 -19.47 -11.86 14.23
CA TRP A 17 -18.99 -11.10 13.09
C TRP A 17 -20.17 -10.76 12.17
N ASN A 18 -20.04 -9.67 11.40
CA ASN A 18 -21.08 -9.16 10.52
C ASN A 18 -20.63 -9.10 9.08
N ILE A 19 -21.60 -9.11 8.17
CA ILE A 19 -21.37 -8.72 6.77
C ILE A 19 -21.73 -7.25 6.64
N GLY A 20 -20.83 -6.49 6.04
CA GLY A 20 -21.02 -5.07 5.75
C GLY A 20 -20.39 -4.68 4.42
N VAL A 21 -20.22 -3.41 4.19
CA VAL A 21 -19.54 -2.86 3.02
C VAL A 21 -18.26 -2.13 3.44
N LEU A 22 -17.31 -2.07 2.53
CA LEU A 22 -16.00 -1.47 2.83
C LEU A 22 -16.10 0.00 3.24
N ASP A 23 -17.13 0.74 2.77
CA ASP A 23 -17.41 2.13 3.16
C ASP A 23 -17.55 2.33 4.68
N GLU A 24 -17.96 1.28 5.42
CA GLU A 24 -18.07 1.35 6.88
C GLU A 24 -16.73 1.47 7.62
N LEU A 25 -15.64 1.09 6.93
CA LEU A 25 -14.30 1.05 7.51
C LEU A 25 -13.34 2.08 6.90
N ILE A 26 -13.71 2.79 5.83
CA ILE A 26 -12.80 3.63 5.06
C ILE A 26 -13.34 5.04 4.79
N GLU A 27 -12.40 5.96 4.60
CA GLU A 27 -12.60 7.19 3.86
C GLU A 27 -11.87 7.06 2.53
N ILE A 28 -12.54 7.37 1.41
CA ILE A 28 -11.96 7.26 0.08
C ILE A 28 -12.08 8.57 -0.69
N SER A 29 -11.02 8.94 -1.37
CA SER A 29 -10.97 10.14 -2.20
C SER A 29 -10.17 9.89 -3.49
N SER A 30 -10.33 10.75 -4.48
CA SER A 30 -9.48 10.75 -5.67
C SER A 30 -8.25 11.61 -5.44
N GLY A 31 -7.10 11.20 -5.97
CA GLY A 31 -5.92 12.03 -6.02
C GLY A 31 -6.09 13.23 -6.96
N LYS A 32 -5.04 14.05 -7.08
CA LYS A 32 -5.05 15.30 -7.86
C LYS A 32 -3.83 15.38 -8.78
N ARG A 33 -3.98 16.07 -9.90
CA ARG A 33 -2.84 16.35 -10.78
C ARG A 33 -1.88 17.31 -10.08
N PRO A 34 -0.56 17.02 -10.05
CA PRO A 34 0.42 17.93 -9.47
C PRO A 34 0.65 19.15 -10.40
N SER A 35 1.04 20.27 -9.78
CA SER A 35 1.39 21.50 -10.52
C SER A 35 2.73 21.34 -11.24
N ILE A 36 3.71 20.74 -10.58
CA ILE A 36 5.08 20.53 -11.05
C ILE A 36 5.48 19.08 -10.79
N LYS A 37 6.26 18.50 -11.70
CA LYS A 37 6.81 17.16 -11.53
C LYS A 37 8.16 17.01 -12.23
N ALA A 38 9.02 16.14 -11.67
CA ALA A 38 10.24 15.64 -12.30
C ALA A 38 10.25 14.11 -12.32
N GLN A 39 11.03 13.52 -13.23
CA GLN A 39 11.21 12.06 -13.31
C GLN A 39 12.18 11.55 -12.24
N VAL A 40 13.16 12.37 -11.88
CA VAL A 40 14.23 12.03 -10.94
C VAL A 40 14.16 12.99 -9.75
N ILE A 41 14.39 12.44 -8.56
CA ILE A 41 14.48 13.19 -7.31
C ILE A 41 15.60 14.23 -7.40
N ASN A 42 15.36 15.43 -6.87
CA ASN A 42 16.35 16.49 -6.70
C ASN A 42 16.05 17.29 -5.42
N GLU A 43 16.85 18.33 -5.13
CA GLU A 43 16.72 19.12 -3.91
C GLU A 43 15.38 19.82 -3.76
N GLU A 44 14.76 20.25 -4.88
CA GLU A 44 13.49 20.97 -4.88
C GLU A 44 12.28 20.02 -4.98
N LEU A 45 12.43 18.90 -5.72
CA LEU A 45 11.35 17.96 -6.05
C LEU A 45 11.69 16.60 -5.45
N SER A 46 11.35 16.41 -4.17
CA SER A 46 11.70 15.22 -3.38
C SER A 46 10.49 14.43 -2.88
N ILE A 47 9.27 14.97 -3.03
CA ILE A 47 8.04 14.30 -2.59
C ILE A 47 7.60 13.29 -3.66
N PRO A 48 7.42 12.01 -3.31
CA PRO A 48 6.98 10.99 -4.26
C PRO A 48 5.63 11.33 -4.90
N LEU A 49 5.58 11.34 -6.22
CA LEU A 49 4.36 11.42 -7.01
C LEU A 49 3.88 10.01 -7.32
N VAL A 50 2.77 9.62 -6.69
CA VAL A 50 2.24 8.26 -6.75
C VAL A 50 1.25 8.12 -7.90
N GLY A 51 1.52 7.15 -8.78
CA GLY A 51 0.65 6.75 -9.88
C GLY A 51 -0.18 5.50 -9.55
N ALA A 52 -0.81 4.95 -10.59
CA ALA A 52 -1.72 3.81 -10.46
C ALA A 52 -1.06 2.54 -9.89
N SER A 53 0.23 2.33 -10.11
CA SER A 53 0.93 1.09 -9.72
C SER A 53 2.32 1.31 -9.12
N SER A 54 2.83 2.54 -9.15
CA SER A 54 4.18 2.86 -8.67
C SER A 54 4.37 4.37 -8.50
N ILE A 55 5.50 4.76 -7.91
CA ILE A 55 5.98 6.14 -7.96
C ILE A 55 6.33 6.46 -9.41
N MET A 56 5.74 7.53 -9.95
CA MET A 56 5.88 7.96 -11.34
C MET A 56 6.73 9.23 -11.50
N GLY A 57 7.34 9.70 -10.42
CA GLY A 57 8.17 10.89 -10.37
C GLY A 57 8.14 11.56 -9.02
N TYR A 58 8.52 12.83 -8.98
CA TYR A 58 8.63 13.64 -7.76
C TYR A 58 8.05 15.03 -7.96
N THR A 59 7.58 15.64 -6.88
CA THR A 59 7.04 17.01 -6.82
C THR A 59 7.54 17.72 -5.58
N ASN A 60 7.21 18.99 -5.41
CA ASN A 60 7.59 19.81 -4.26
C ASN A 60 6.50 19.96 -3.20
N GLU A 61 5.30 19.48 -3.49
CA GLU A 61 4.15 19.56 -2.59
C GLU A 61 3.64 18.15 -2.24
N PHE A 62 2.88 18.05 -1.16
CA PHE A 62 2.19 16.81 -0.79
C PHE A 62 0.70 17.07 -0.59
N ASN A 63 -0.13 16.07 -0.91
CA ASN A 63 -1.55 16.10 -0.59
C ASN A 63 -1.92 15.12 0.53
N TYR A 64 -0.99 14.24 0.94
CA TYR A 64 -1.12 13.36 2.09
C TYR A 64 0.19 13.29 2.90
N ASN A 65 0.06 13.30 4.24
CA ASN A 65 1.16 13.17 5.20
C ASN A 65 0.70 12.33 6.40
N GLU A 66 0.05 11.21 6.10
CA GLU A 66 -0.52 10.28 7.07
C GLU A 66 -0.58 8.89 6.43
N PRO A 67 -0.79 7.81 7.20
CA PRO A 67 -0.95 6.48 6.62
C PRO A 67 -2.11 6.42 5.64
N VAL A 68 -1.81 6.07 4.37
CA VAL A 68 -2.81 5.92 3.31
C VAL A 68 -2.48 4.71 2.44
N LEU A 69 -3.55 4.08 1.93
CA LEU A 69 -3.47 3.07 0.89
C LEU A 69 -3.85 3.72 -0.44
N VAL A 70 -3.07 3.44 -1.48
CA VAL A 70 -3.29 4.01 -2.80
C VAL A 70 -3.47 2.89 -3.81
N ILE A 71 -4.54 2.95 -4.58
CA ILE A 71 -4.82 2.01 -5.68
C ILE A 71 -5.01 2.76 -7.00
N GLY A 72 -4.71 2.08 -8.11
CA GLY A 72 -4.97 2.62 -9.45
C GLY A 72 -6.47 2.72 -9.73
N ARG A 73 -6.90 3.88 -10.23
CA ARG A 73 -8.25 4.13 -10.70
C ARG A 73 -8.41 3.80 -12.18
N VAL A 74 -7.37 4.06 -12.97
CA VAL A 74 -7.35 3.93 -14.43
C VAL A 74 -6.12 3.12 -14.84
N GLY A 75 -6.28 2.19 -15.77
CA GLY A 75 -5.19 1.37 -16.30
C GLY A 75 -4.87 0.17 -15.42
N THR A 76 -3.72 0.15 -14.77
CA THR A 76 -3.31 -0.97 -13.92
C THR A 76 -4.09 -0.99 -12.60
N HIS A 77 -4.75 -2.10 -12.34
CA HIS A 77 -5.52 -2.33 -11.11
C HIS A 77 -4.92 -3.48 -10.28
N GLY A 78 -5.33 -3.56 -9.02
CA GLY A 78 -4.96 -4.67 -8.12
C GLY A 78 -3.61 -4.50 -7.44
N ILE A 79 -2.92 -3.38 -7.64
CA ILE A 79 -1.71 -3.03 -6.90
C ILE A 79 -2.08 -2.07 -5.78
N VAL A 80 -1.99 -2.55 -4.55
CA VAL A 80 -2.21 -1.73 -3.36
C VAL A 80 -0.86 -1.20 -2.90
N GLN A 81 -0.71 0.12 -2.91
CA GLN A 81 0.50 0.81 -2.48
C GLN A 81 0.28 1.37 -1.08
N ARG A 82 1.24 1.17 -0.20
CA ARG A 82 1.22 1.59 1.21
C ARG A 82 2.13 2.79 1.41
N PHE A 83 1.62 3.84 2.02
CA PHE A 83 2.42 5.02 2.38
C PHE A 83 2.12 5.45 3.80
N ASN A 84 3.17 5.82 4.52
CA ASN A 84 3.12 6.40 5.88
C ASN A 84 3.92 7.71 5.95
N THR A 85 4.33 8.24 4.81
CA THR A 85 5.13 9.47 4.66
C THR A 85 4.44 10.43 3.71
N LYS A 86 5.03 11.61 3.53
CA LYS A 86 4.54 12.61 2.57
C LYS A 86 4.53 12.06 1.16
N ILE A 87 3.38 12.13 0.49
CA ILE A 87 3.22 11.78 -0.91
C ILE A 87 2.31 12.78 -1.62
N TRP A 88 2.38 12.79 -2.93
CA TRP A 88 1.36 13.35 -3.79
C TRP A 88 0.68 12.23 -4.58
N ALA A 89 -0.57 11.92 -4.27
CA ALA A 89 -1.38 10.97 -5.02
C ALA A 89 -1.97 11.63 -6.26
N SER A 90 -1.68 11.07 -7.45
CA SER A 90 -2.09 11.64 -8.74
C SER A 90 -3.59 11.42 -9.03
N ASP A 91 -4.11 12.13 -10.03
CA ASP A 91 -5.51 12.05 -10.49
C ASP A 91 -5.93 10.66 -11.04
N ASN A 92 -4.98 9.77 -11.29
CA ASN A 92 -5.23 8.38 -11.70
C ASN A 92 -5.30 7.39 -10.52
N THR A 93 -5.42 7.89 -9.30
CA THR A 93 -5.45 7.08 -8.09
C THR A 93 -6.70 7.31 -7.25
N LEU A 94 -7.05 6.30 -6.47
CA LEU A 94 -7.95 6.39 -5.32
C LEU A 94 -7.11 6.24 -4.06
N VAL A 95 -7.35 7.12 -3.09
CA VAL A 95 -6.66 7.14 -1.80
C VAL A 95 -7.62 6.74 -0.71
N ILE A 96 -7.24 5.74 0.06
CA ILE A 96 -8.03 5.13 1.11
C ILE A 96 -7.36 5.38 2.46
N LYS A 97 -8.14 5.89 3.41
CA LYS A 97 -7.78 6.03 4.81
C LYS A 97 -8.63 5.10 5.65
N SER A 98 -8.05 4.53 6.69
CA SER A 98 -8.77 3.73 7.66
C SER A 98 -8.04 3.70 8.99
N LYS A 99 -8.79 3.63 10.07
CA LYS A 99 -8.26 3.28 11.40
C LYS A 99 -7.88 1.79 11.51
N TYR A 100 -8.38 0.96 10.59
CA TYR A 100 -8.04 -0.46 10.45
C TYR A 100 -7.20 -0.65 9.18
N TYR A 101 -6.05 0.02 9.17
CA TYR A 101 -5.18 0.16 8.00
C TYR A 101 -4.70 -1.19 7.46
N GLU A 102 -4.28 -2.09 8.34
CA GLU A 102 -3.76 -3.40 7.95
C GLU A 102 -4.86 -4.33 7.46
N TYR A 103 -6.02 -4.31 8.13
CA TYR A 103 -7.17 -5.09 7.72
C TYR A 103 -7.69 -4.64 6.35
N VAL A 104 -7.86 -3.33 6.15
CA VAL A 104 -8.29 -2.76 4.88
C VAL A 104 -7.26 -3.03 3.78
N ASN A 105 -5.96 -2.97 4.09
CA ASN A 105 -4.92 -3.35 3.13
C ASN A 105 -5.11 -4.79 2.64
N GLN A 106 -5.39 -5.75 3.52
CA GLN A 106 -5.66 -7.13 3.12
C GLN A 106 -6.92 -7.25 2.28
N ILE A 107 -8.01 -6.58 2.67
CA ILE A 107 -9.25 -6.57 1.89
C ILE A 107 -8.98 -6.05 0.47
N LEU A 108 -8.29 -4.92 0.33
CA LEU A 108 -7.97 -4.34 -0.98
C LEU A 108 -7.13 -5.29 -1.84
N ASN A 109 -6.23 -6.09 -1.24
CA ASN A 109 -5.41 -7.06 -1.99
C ASN A 109 -6.18 -8.29 -2.46
N ILE A 110 -7.32 -8.64 -1.86
CA ILE A 110 -8.14 -9.80 -2.27
C ILE A 110 -9.30 -9.43 -3.20
N ILE A 111 -9.57 -8.16 -3.43
CA ILE A 111 -10.62 -7.71 -4.37
C ILE A 111 -10.31 -8.21 -5.78
N ASP A 112 -11.29 -8.83 -6.42
CA ASP A 112 -11.24 -9.08 -7.87
C ASP A 112 -11.56 -7.79 -8.65
N TYR A 113 -10.54 -6.99 -8.89
CA TYR A 113 -10.67 -5.74 -9.63
C TYR A 113 -11.13 -5.94 -11.08
N LYS A 114 -10.95 -7.14 -11.66
CA LYS A 114 -11.42 -7.41 -13.02
C LYS A 114 -12.93 -7.52 -13.05
N ALA A 115 -13.53 -8.13 -12.02
CA ALA A 115 -14.98 -8.20 -11.88
C ALA A 115 -15.63 -6.81 -11.64
N LEU A 116 -14.90 -5.89 -11.02
CA LEU A 116 -15.37 -4.52 -10.77
C LEU A 116 -15.20 -3.58 -11.97
N ASN A 117 -14.42 -3.98 -12.97
CA ASN A 117 -14.10 -3.13 -14.11
C ASN A 117 -15.32 -2.84 -14.99
N ARG A 118 -15.63 -1.54 -15.19
CA ARG A 118 -16.75 -1.08 -16.04
C ARG A 118 -16.31 -0.53 -17.40
N GLY A 119 -15.00 -0.39 -17.61
CA GLY A 119 -14.44 0.17 -18.84
C GLY A 119 -14.28 -0.86 -19.95
N SER A 120 -14.90 -0.70 -21.10
CA SER A 120 -14.73 -1.58 -22.25
C SER A 120 -13.38 -1.43 -22.96
N THR A 121 -12.87 -0.20 -23.04
CA THR A 121 -11.61 0.13 -23.74
C THR A 121 -10.47 0.38 -22.76
N GLN A 122 -10.75 1.05 -21.64
CA GLN A 122 -9.79 1.31 -20.58
C GLN A 122 -10.39 0.93 -19.25
N PRO A 123 -9.73 0.03 -18.50
CA PRO A 123 -10.19 -0.36 -17.17
C PRO A 123 -10.38 0.85 -16.27
N LEU A 124 -11.55 0.96 -15.66
CA LEU A 124 -11.93 2.06 -14.75
C LEU A 124 -12.61 1.50 -13.50
N ILE A 125 -12.10 1.93 -12.34
CA ILE A 125 -12.68 1.64 -11.03
C ILE A 125 -13.10 2.96 -10.38
N THR A 126 -14.30 2.98 -9.83
CA THR A 126 -14.86 4.15 -9.16
C THR A 126 -14.76 4.02 -7.64
N GLN A 127 -14.88 5.13 -6.93
CA GLN A 127 -15.01 5.11 -5.47
C GLN A 127 -16.19 4.25 -5.01
N SER A 128 -17.32 4.30 -5.73
CA SER A 128 -18.52 3.53 -5.39
C SER A 128 -18.30 2.02 -5.53
N ASP A 129 -17.46 1.57 -6.48
CA ASP A 129 -17.15 0.16 -6.63
C ASP A 129 -16.39 -0.37 -5.42
N ILE A 130 -15.46 0.43 -4.89
CA ILE A 130 -14.70 0.08 -3.68
C ILE A 130 -15.58 0.19 -2.43
N LYS A 131 -16.33 1.28 -2.28
CA LYS A 131 -17.21 1.51 -1.14
C LYS A 131 -18.24 0.39 -0.93
N ASN A 132 -18.87 -0.04 -2.02
CA ASN A 132 -19.93 -1.04 -1.99
C ASN A 132 -19.43 -2.50 -1.98
N TYR A 133 -18.11 -2.71 -1.93
CA TYR A 133 -17.55 -4.06 -1.87
C TYR A 133 -17.93 -4.72 -0.55
N LYS A 134 -18.61 -5.88 -0.63
CA LYS A 134 -19.05 -6.63 0.55
C LYS A 134 -17.85 -7.28 1.25
N ILE A 135 -17.80 -7.14 2.55
CA ILE A 135 -16.74 -7.66 3.39
C ILE A 135 -17.30 -8.29 4.66
N ILE A 136 -16.51 -9.15 5.27
CA ILE A 136 -16.73 -9.59 6.63
C ILE A 136 -16.16 -8.52 7.56
N ILE A 137 -16.92 -8.08 8.54
CA ILE A 137 -16.47 -7.13 9.56
C ILE A 137 -16.34 -7.88 10.89
N PRO A 138 -15.12 -8.19 11.32
CA PRO A 138 -14.85 -8.79 12.64
C PRO A 138 -15.27 -7.86 13.78
N ASP A 139 -15.47 -8.45 14.96
CA ASP A 139 -15.63 -7.66 16.19
C ASP A 139 -14.45 -6.70 16.37
N ARG A 140 -14.73 -5.54 16.97
CA ARG A 140 -13.75 -4.47 17.18
C ARG A 140 -12.45 -4.97 17.87
N ASP A 141 -12.57 -5.84 18.86
CA ASP A 141 -11.41 -6.35 19.59
C ASP A 141 -10.50 -7.23 18.72
N TYR A 142 -11.09 -8.00 17.79
CA TYR A 142 -10.34 -8.77 16.80
C TYR A 142 -9.66 -7.84 15.78
N LEU A 143 -10.34 -6.80 15.31
CA LEU A 143 -9.77 -5.81 14.41
C LEU A 143 -8.56 -5.11 15.07
N LEU A 144 -8.67 -4.66 16.32
CA LEU A 144 -7.57 -4.01 17.02
C LEU A 144 -6.37 -4.93 17.23
N LYS A 145 -6.60 -6.20 17.61
CA LYS A 145 -5.53 -7.21 17.74
C LYS A 145 -4.86 -7.50 16.39
N TYR A 146 -5.66 -7.52 15.31
CA TYR A 146 -5.14 -7.72 13.97
C TYR A 146 -4.23 -6.56 13.56
N GLU A 147 -4.67 -5.31 13.77
CA GLU A 147 -3.88 -4.11 13.50
C GLU A 147 -2.53 -4.13 14.25
N GLU A 148 -2.55 -4.45 15.54
CA GLU A 148 -1.32 -4.54 16.36
C GLU A 148 -0.37 -5.61 15.83
N LEU A 149 -0.88 -6.83 15.62
CA LEU A 149 -0.06 -7.96 15.18
C LEU A 149 0.51 -7.73 13.78
N VAL A 150 -0.36 -7.43 12.82
CA VAL A 150 0.03 -7.30 11.42
C VAL A 150 0.85 -6.02 11.20
N GLY A 151 0.50 -4.93 11.88
CA GLY A 151 1.28 -3.70 11.86
C GLY A 151 2.72 -3.91 12.34
N SER A 152 2.91 -4.70 13.43
CA SER A 152 4.25 -5.05 13.91
C SER A 152 5.07 -5.84 12.88
N LEU A 153 4.43 -6.74 12.15
CA LEU A 153 5.07 -7.52 11.07
C LEU A 153 5.47 -6.62 9.90
N PHE A 154 4.61 -5.69 9.49
CA PHE A 154 4.94 -4.75 8.44
C PHE A 154 6.06 -3.78 8.83
N LEU A 155 6.10 -3.29 10.05
CA LEU A 155 7.22 -2.48 10.55
C LEU A 155 8.55 -3.24 10.48
N LYS A 156 8.54 -4.53 10.84
CA LYS A 156 9.73 -5.38 10.71
C LYS A 156 10.11 -5.60 9.24
N TYR A 157 9.13 -5.83 8.38
CA TYR A 157 9.33 -5.96 6.94
C TYR A 157 9.97 -4.70 6.34
N GLU A 158 9.43 -3.51 6.63
CA GLU A 158 9.96 -2.23 6.15
C GLU A 158 11.40 -1.98 6.62
N LYS A 159 11.68 -2.27 7.90
CA LYS A 159 13.04 -2.17 8.45
C LYS A 159 14.02 -3.11 7.70
N ASN A 160 13.65 -4.36 7.54
CA ASN A 160 14.48 -5.33 6.82
C ASN A 160 14.67 -4.95 5.35
N TYR A 161 13.64 -4.41 4.72
CA TYR A 161 13.72 -3.92 3.35
C TYR A 161 14.74 -2.77 3.21
N MET A 162 14.68 -1.76 4.10
CA MET A 162 15.65 -0.66 4.12
C MET A 162 17.08 -1.15 4.38
N GLU A 163 17.25 -2.09 5.30
CA GLU A 163 18.55 -2.69 5.59
C GLU A 163 19.11 -3.44 4.38
N ASN A 164 18.29 -4.22 3.67
CA ASN A 164 18.67 -4.91 2.44
C ASN A 164 19.10 -3.93 1.34
N GLU A 165 18.40 -2.82 1.13
CA GLU A 165 18.79 -1.81 0.15
C GLU A 165 20.13 -1.12 0.53
N ASN A 166 20.36 -0.86 1.82
CA ASN A 166 21.63 -0.35 2.31
C ASN A 166 22.77 -1.37 2.06
N LEU A 167 22.57 -2.63 2.43
CA LEU A 167 23.55 -3.69 2.22
C LEU A 167 23.88 -3.89 0.74
N LYS A 168 22.88 -3.81 -0.14
CA LYS A 168 23.05 -3.83 -1.58
C LYS A 168 23.92 -2.66 -2.05
N THR A 169 23.66 -1.46 -1.59
CA THR A 169 24.44 -0.26 -1.91
C THR A 169 25.89 -0.40 -1.46
N ILE A 170 26.10 -0.89 -0.23
CA ILE A 170 27.45 -1.17 0.31
C ILE A 170 28.18 -2.20 -0.56
N ARG A 171 27.53 -3.33 -0.87
CA ARG A 171 28.10 -4.38 -1.74
C ARG A 171 28.50 -3.80 -3.11
N ASP A 172 27.58 -3.08 -3.75
CA ASP A 172 27.79 -2.57 -5.11
C ASP A 172 28.86 -1.47 -5.15
N THR A 173 29.10 -0.78 -4.03
CA THR A 173 30.18 0.20 -3.88
C THR A 173 31.52 -0.46 -3.57
N LEU A 174 31.55 -1.47 -2.71
CA LEU A 174 32.80 -2.10 -2.25
C LEU A 174 33.33 -3.18 -3.18
N LEU A 175 32.46 -3.97 -3.82
CA LEU A 175 32.85 -5.11 -4.63
C LEU A 175 33.78 -4.73 -5.79
N PRO A 176 33.53 -3.67 -6.58
CA PRO A 176 34.47 -3.24 -7.62
C PRO A 176 35.85 -2.83 -7.07
N LYS A 177 35.89 -2.18 -5.91
CA LYS A 177 37.12 -1.72 -5.25
C LYS A 177 37.97 -2.89 -4.72
N LEU A 178 37.30 -3.92 -4.19
CA LEU A 178 37.95 -5.15 -3.77
C LEU A 178 38.50 -5.91 -4.97
N MET A 179 37.72 -6.02 -6.05
CA MET A 179 38.15 -6.73 -7.28
C MET A 179 39.29 -6.03 -8.00
N SER A 180 39.34 -4.70 -7.95
CA SER A 180 40.48 -3.93 -8.54
C SER A 180 41.70 -3.89 -7.65
N GLY A 181 41.62 -4.35 -6.39
CA GLY A 181 42.72 -4.26 -5.42
C GLY A 181 42.91 -2.87 -4.82
N GLU A 182 41.99 -1.93 -5.08
CA GLU A 182 42.02 -0.58 -4.46
C GLU A 182 41.80 -0.67 -2.92
N ILE A 183 40.98 -1.60 -2.47
CA ILE A 183 40.82 -1.94 -1.07
C ILE A 183 41.26 -3.38 -0.84
N ARG A 184 42.01 -3.62 0.24
CA ARG A 184 42.44 -4.98 0.65
C ARG A 184 41.80 -5.32 1.99
N VAL A 185 41.32 -6.56 2.12
CA VAL A 185 40.88 -7.11 3.40
C VAL A 185 42.12 -7.53 4.18
N PRO A 186 42.32 -7.09 5.45
CA PRO A 186 43.35 -7.60 6.31
C PRO A 186 43.18 -9.12 6.48
N VAL A 187 44.25 -9.88 6.21
CA VAL A 187 44.28 -11.31 6.53
C VAL A 187 44.79 -11.41 7.97
N GLU A 188 43.92 -11.88 8.89
CA GLU A 188 44.39 -12.27 10.22
C GLU A 188 45.29 -13.49 10.09
N GLU A 189 46.55 -13.39 10.56
CA GLU A 189 47.50 -14.50 10.67
C GLU A 189 47.16 -15.43 11.84
#